data_3c96b6ce488899889a9203d4b1c3a19b
#
_entry.id   3c96b6ce488899889a9203d4b1c3a19b
#
_cell.length_a   1.000
_cell.length_b   1.000
_cell.length_c   1.000
_cell.angle_alpha   90.00
_cell.angle_beta   90.00
_cell.angle_gamma   90.00
#
_symmetry.space_group_name_H-M   'P 1'
#
loop_
_entity.id
_entity.type
_entity.pdbx_description
1 polymer ?
#
loop_
_entity_poly.entity_id
_entity_poly.type
_entity_poly.pdbx_seq_one_letter_code
_entity_poly.pdbx_strand_id
1 'polypeptide(L)'
;MSEYQEDARPGWLGALFGGRFETAVGILVLLFTIGVFGMVARDAYFSNAKDKSGVKRIIAKRWNERTLVFPIEGADRAGRQALFDVVVLTKDYGWVRGSTTELEKNDRRLSPKEIQEEVLDPQLRKGLGAARGLIAVGLASQEGDVEREEQRGGLRAVRIARWLDDALGDSIPMWTLNLGRYVDMCVECEDADTSWQRPFIVIAVRKAEGGTHISEALANAMSNTANLPSPDRYSTFAFAKFTK
;
A
#
# COMPACT_ATOMS: atom_id res chain seq x y z
N MET A 1 -60.40 -46.15 -33.43
CA MET A 1 -59.10 -45.98 -32.83
C MET A 1 -58.63 -44.60 -33.20
N SER A 2 -58.80 -43.65 -32.31
CA SER A 2 -58.48 -42.25 -32.47
C SER A 2 -57.26 -41.94 -31.56
N GLU A 3 -56.15 -41.60 -32.17
CA GLU A 3 -54.92 -41.21 -31.54
C GLU A 3 -55.06 -39.76 -31.06
N TYR A 4 -54.98 -39.55 -29.73
CA TYR A 4 -54.91 -38.22 -29.14
C TYR A 4 -53.49 -37.74 -29.20
N GLN A 5 -53.28 -36.69 -30.00
CA GLN A 5 -52.03 -35.95 -30.05
C GLN A 5 -52.07 -34.86 -28.94
N GLU A 6 -51.28 -35.00 -27.92
CA GLU A 6 -51.14 -34.07 -26.82
C GLU A 6 -50.20 -32.89 -27.23
N ASP A 7 -50.82 -31.77 -27.59
CA ASP A 7 -50.09 -30.51 -27.85
C ASP A 7 -49.49 -29.97 -26.56
N ALA A 8 -48.22 -30.23 -26.33
CA ALA A 8 -47.45 -29.60 -25.27
C ALA A 8 -47.23 -28.10 -25.58
N ARG A 9 -48.04 -27.24 -24.99
CA ARG A 9 -47.87 -25.79 -25.04
C ARG A 9 -46.61 -25.43 -24.25
N PRO A 10 -45.64 -24.69 -24.83
CA PRO A 10 -44.49 -24.20 -24.07
C PRO A 10 -44.98 -23.24 -22.98
N GLY A 11 -44.58 -23.52 -21.75
CA GLY A 11 -44.97 -22.75 -20.60
C GLY A 11 -44.63 -21.27 -20.73
N TRP A 12 -45.57 -20.41 -20.34
CA TRP A 12 -45.51 -18.95 -20.42
C TRP A 12 -44.21 -18.32 -19.82
N LEU A 13 -43.49 -19.03 -18.97
CA LEU A 13 -42.20 -18.64 -18.40
C LEU A 13 -41.07 -18.59 -19.44
N GLY A 14 -41.10 -19.41 -20.49
CA GLY A 14 -40.09 -19.39 -21.57
C GLY A 14 -40.16 -18.16 -22.49
N ALA A 15 -41.34 -17.54 -22.58
CA ALA A 15 -41.56 -16.36 -23.41
C ALA A 15 -41.12 -15.05 -22.71
N LEU A 16 -41.07 -15.02 -21.40
CA LEU A 16 -40.68 -13.85 -20.61
C LEU A 16 -39.15 -13.69 -20.49
N PHE A 17 -38.39 -14.75 -20.66
CA PHE A 17 -36.93 -14.74 -20.43
C PHE A 17 -36.09 -15.06 -21.68
N GLY A 18 -36.73 -15.12 -22.86
CA GLY A 18 -36.03 -15.36 -24.13
C GLY A 18 -34.97 -14.31 -24.42
N GLY A 19 -33.70 -14.71 -24.47
CA GLY A 19 -32.57 -13.93 -24.93
C GLY A 19 -31.99 -12.86 -23.99
N ARG A 20 -32.82 -12.21 -23.17
CA ARG A 20 -32.37 -11.15 -22.24
C ARG A 20 -31.88 -11.68 -20.88
N PHE A 21 -32.36 -12.85 -20.47
CA PHE A 21 -31.96 -13.46 -19.22
C PHE A 21 -30.53 -14.02 -19.27
N GLU A 22 -30.20 -14.67 -20.41
CA GLU A 22 -28.82 -15.17 -20.62
C GLU A 22 -27.81 -14.03 -20.68
N THR A 23 -28.18 -12.91 -21.31
CA THR A 23 -27.32 -11.71 -21.35
C THR A 23 -27.18 -11.06 -19.97
N ALA A 24 -28.27 -10.98 -19.19
CA ALA A 24 -28.27 -10.43 -17.83
C ALA A 24 -27.45 -11.30 -16.87
N VAL A 25 -27.61 -12.64 -16.94
CA VAL A 25 -26.82 -13.58 -16.16
C VAL A 25 -25.36 -13.55 -16.56
N GLY A 26 -25.05 -13.45 -17.87
CA GLY A 26 -23.69 -13.31 -18.39
C GLY A 26 -23.02 -12.02 -17.90
N ILE A 27 -23.73 -10.89 -17.88
CA ILE A 27 -23.23 -9.61 -17.34
C ILE A 27 -23.01 -9.70 -15.83
N LEU A 28 -23.91 -10.35 -15.09
CA LEU A 28 -23.82 -10.50 -13.64
C LEU A 28 -22.66 -11.42 -13.25
N VAL A 29 -22.42 -12.49 -13.99
CA VAL A 29 -21.25 -13.38 -13.84
C VAL A 29 -19.97 -12.64 -14.19
N LEU A 30 -19.96 -11.82 -15.25
CA LEU A 30 -18.81 -11.01 -15.65
C LEU A 30 -18.49 -9.96 -14.58
N LEU A 31 -19.48 -9.27 -14.05
CA LEU A 31 -19.30 -8.29 -12.95
C LEU A 31 -18.84 -8.96 -11.67
N PHE A 32 -19.33 -10.16 -11.37
CA PHE A 32 -18.90 -10.94 -10.20
C PHE A 32 -17.45 -11.43 -10.37
N THR A 33 -17.07 -11.91 -11.57
CA THR A 33 -15.68 -12.30 -11.87
C THR A 33 -14.74 -11.10 -11.82
N ILE A 34 -15.12 -9.95 -12.37
CA ILE A 34 -14.33 -8.70 -12.26
C ILE A 34 -14.21 -8.24 -10.80
N GLY A 35 -15.29 -8.33 -10.01
CA GLY A 35 -15.29 -8.03 -8.59
C GLY A 35 -14.38 -8.96 -7.78
N VAL A 36 -14.44 -10.27 -8.06
CA VAL A 36 -13.58 -11.28 -7.43
C VAL A 36 -12.12 -11.12 -7.89
N PHE A 37 -11.86 -10.86 -9.19
CA PHE A 37 -10.53 -10.55 -9.68
C PHE A 37 -9.98 -9.24 -9.10
N GLY A 38 -10.81 -8.23 -8.93
CA GLY A 38 -10.43 -6.98 -8.25
C GLY A 38 -10.09 -7.18 -6.77
N MET A 39 -10.82 -8.08 -6.06
CA MET A 39 -10.50 -8.47 -4.69
C MET A 39 -9.22 -9.31 -4.61
N VAL A 40 -9.04 -10.27 -5.52
CA VAL A 40 -7.84 -11.13 -5.59
C VAL A 40 -6.61 -10.32 -6.01
N ALA A 41 -6.74 -9.39 -6.95
CA ALA A 41 -5.65 -8.48 -7.32
C ALA A 41 -5.31 -7.50 -6.17
N ARG A 42 -6.30 -7.08 -5.38
CA ARG A 42 -6.11 -6.30 -4.17
C ARG A 42 -5.38 -7.09 -3.08
N ASP A 43 -5.73 -8.36 -2.90
CA ASP A 43 -5.04 -9.25 -1.97
C ASP A 43 -3.64 -9.64 -2.51
N ALA A 44 -3.47 -9.83 -3.82
CA ALA A 44 -2.18 -10.10 -4.44
C ALA A 44 -1.21 -8.90 -4.39
N TYR A 45 -1.72 -7.67 -4.38
CA TYR A 45 -0.90 -6.47 -4.14
C TYR A 45 -0.15 -6.51 -2.80
N PHE A 46 -0.77 -7.16 -1.78
CA PHE A 46 -0.19 -7.32 -0.45
C PHE A 46 0.20 -8.77 -0.10
N SER A 47 -0.14 -9.77 -0.94
CA SER A 47 0.03 -11.18 -0.62
C SER A 47 1.14 -11.89 -1.39
N ASN A 48 1.91 -11.22 -2.24
CA ASN A 48 3.09 -11.80 -2.89
C ASN A 48 4.29 -12.05 -1.94
N ALA A 49 4.06 -11.93 -0.62
CA ALA A 49 4.96 -12.48 0.37
C ALA A 49 4.75 -14.00 0.42
N LYS A 50 5.72 -14.79 -0.05
CA LYS A 50 5.78 -16.23 0.21
C LYS A 50 5.45 -16.48 1.68
N ASP A 51 4.43 -17.30 1.93
CA ASP A 51 3.99 -17.74 3.24
C ASP A 51 5.18 -18.43 3.95
N LYS A 52 5.98 -17.63 4.66
CA LYS A 52 7.01 -18.17 5.56
C LYS A 52 6.24 -18.61 6.79
N SER A 53 6.18 -19.91 7.05
CA SER A 53 5.55 -20.48 8.24
C SER A 53 6.08 -19.76 9.49
N GLY A 54 5.19 -19.06 10.19
CA GLY A 54 5.49 -18.24 11.36
C GLY A 54 5.33 -16.73 11.18
N VAL A 55 5.06 -16.24 9.98
CA VAL A 55 4.87 -14.81 9.72
C VAL A 55 3.43 -14.40 10.03
N LYS A 56 3.26 -13.39 10.89
CA LYS A 56 1.96 -12.88 11.31
C LYS A 56 1.28 -12.13 10.17
N ARG A 57 0.11 -12.61 9.74
CA ARG A 57 -0.74 -11.87 8.79
C ARG A 57 -1.46 -10.74 9.52
N ILE A 58 -1.28 -9.50 9.05
CA ILE A 58 -1.90 -8.32 9.65
C ILE A 58 -3.10 -7.88 8.80
N ILE A 59 -4.19 -7.54 9.47
CA ILE A 59 -5.37 -6.97 8.83
C ILE A 59 -5.20 -5.44 8.81
N ALA A 60 -5.19 -4.87 7.61
CA ALA A 60 -5.18 -3.42 7.45
C ALA A 60 -6.44 -2.79 8.03
N LYS A 61 -6.28 -1.70 8.76
CA LYS A 61 -7.37 -0.82 9.16
C LYS A 61 -7.47 0.31 8.15
N ARG A 62 -8.66 0.59 7.65
CA ARG A 62 -8.90 1.74 6.80
C ARG A 62 -9.16 2.96 7.68
N TRP A 63 -8.32 3.99 7.61
CA TRP A 63 -8.58 5.25 8.31
C TRP A 63 -9.59 6.13 7.57
N ASN A 64 -9.43 6.19 6.23
CA ASN A 64 -10.35 6.87 5.32
C ASN A 64 -10.33 6.14 3.97
N GLU A 65 -10.98 6.68 2.95
CA GLU A 65 -11.03 6.08 1.61
C GLU A 65 -9.66 5.96 0.93
N ARG A 66 -8.68 6.76 1.36
CA ARG A 66 -7.35 6.90 0.75
C ARG A 66 -6.24 6.24 1.52
N THR A 67 -6.47 5.91 2.81
CA THR A 67 -5.40 5.53 3.73
C THR A 67 -5.65 4.18 4.37
N LEU A 68 -4.68 3.28 4.21
CA LEU A 68 -4.59 2.00 4.88
C LEU A 68 -3.56 2.08 6.00
N VAL A 69 -3.85 1.46 7.13
CA VAL A 69 -2.95 1.42 8.29
C VAL A 69 -2.72 -0.02 8.71
N PHE A 70 -1.47 -0.40 8.80
CA PHE A 70 -1.03 -1.72 9.22
C PHE A 70 -0.31 -1.60 10.56
N PRO A 71 -0.95 -2.03 11.67
CA PRO A 71 -0.29 -2.06 12.97
C PRO A 71 0.71 -3.21 13.00
N ILE A 72 1.98 -2.90 13.27
CA ILE A 72 3.05 -3.89 13.40
C ILE A 72 3.79 -3.73 14.70
N GLU A 73 4.42 -4.79 15.16
CA GLU A 73 5.23 -4.80 16.37
C GLU A 73 6.57 -5.50 16.11
N GLY A 74 7.61 -5.02 16.70
CA GLY A 74 8.93 -5.63 16.62
C GLY A 74 9.78 -5.28 17.81
N ALA A 75 10.88 -6.02 17.96
CA ALA A 75 11.84 -5.82 19.03
C ALA A 75 13.22 -5.48 18.46
N ASP A 76 13.97 -4.68 19.22
CA ASP A 76 15.39 -4.50 18.94
C ASP A 76 16.21 -5.72 19.41
N ARG A 77 17.52 -5.73 19.14
CA ARG A 77 18.41 -6.84 19.52
C ARG A 77 18.48 -7.08 21.04
N ALA A 78 18.12 -6.08 21.85
CA ALA A 78 18.03 -6.21 23.30
C ALA A 78 16.66 -6.73 23.76
N GLY A 79 15.74 -7.06 22.84
CA GLY A 79 14.38 -7.54 23.10
C GLY A 79 13.37 -6.45 23.48
N ARG A 80 13.74 -5.16 23.40
CA ARG A 80 12.87 -4.03 23.76
C ARG A 80 11.86 -3.80 22.65
N GLN A 81 10.59 -3.73 23.01
CA GLN A 81 9.45 -3.72 22.09
C GLN A 81 9.14 -2.32 21.56
N ALA A 82 8.70 -2.25 20.33
CA ALA A 82 8.07 -1.07 19.73
C ALA A 82 6.83 -1.46 18.90
N LEU A 83 5.84 -0.55 18.91
CA LEU A 83 4.61 -0.64 18.13
C LEU A 83 4.61 0.46 17.08
N PHE A 84 4.29 0.08 15.86
CA PHE A 84 4.25 0.97 14.73
C PHE A 84 2.90 0.88 14.01
N ASP A 85 2.46 1.99 13.43
CA ASP A 85 1.43 1.99 12.40
C ASP A 85 2.07 2.35 11.06
N VAL A 86 2.10 1.42 10.13
CA VAL A 86 2.53 1.68 8.75
C VAL A 86 1.34 2.23 7.99
N VAL A 87 1.43 3.49 7.61
CA VAL A 87 0.39 4.26 6.93
C VAL A 87 0.74 4.32 5.46
N VAL A 88 -0.12 3.77 4.62
CA VAL A 88 0.07 3.69 3.17
C VAL A 88 -1.11 4.33 2.48
N LEU A 89 -0.88 5.20 1.50
CA LEU A 89 -1.95 5.65 0.62
C LEU A 89 -2.39 4.51 -0.29
N THR A 90 -3.66 4.53 -0.69
CA THR A 90 -4.20 3.56 -1.66
C THR A 90 -3.43 3.61 -2.98
N LYS A 91 -3.55 2.54 -3.77
CA LYS A 91 -2.85 2.36 -5.06
C LYS A 91 -3.05 3.49 -6.07
N ASP A 92 -4.11 4.29 -5.88
CA ASP A 92 -4.39 5.44 -6.74
C ASP A 92 -3.35 6.56 -6.59
N TYR A 93 -2.55 6.51 -5.50
CA TYR A 93 -1.51 7.49 -5.20
C TYR A 93 -0.12 6.85 -5.29
N GLY A 94 0.78 7.52 -5.97
CA GLY A 94 2.18 7.08 -6.10
C GLY A 94 3.11 8.24 -6.40
N TRP A 95 4.39 7.95 -6.36
CA TRP A 95 5.38 8.89 -6.87
C TRP A 95 5.36 8.91 -8.39
N VAL A 96 5.41 10.09 -8.99
CA VAL A 96 5.65 10.22 -10.43
C VAL A 96 6.97 9.53 -10.78
N ARG A 97 6.98 8.76 -11.87
CA ARG A 97 8.17 8.03 -12.32
C ARG A 97 9.35 8.99 -12.49
N GLY A 98 10.47 8.65 -11.88
CA GLY A 98 11.68 9.48 -11.93
C GLY A 98 11.67 10.73 -11.04
N SER A 99 10.53 11.13 -10.48
CA SER A 99 10.42 12.32 -9.61
C SER A 99 10.76 12.03 -8.14
N THR A 100 11.29 13.03 -7.46
CA THR A 100 11.53 13.07 -6.01
C THR A 100 10.70 14.15 -5.30
N THR A 101 9.85 14.85 -6.06
CA THR A 101 9.09 16.01 -5.58
C THR A 101 7.61 15.94 -5.91
N GLU A 102 7.21 15.06 -6.82
CA GLU A 102 5.85 15.01 -7.36
C GLU A 102 5.17 13.70 -7.01
N LEU A 103 3.94 13.80 -6.56
CA LEU A 103 3.00 12.70 -6.42
C LEU A 103 1.97 12.75 -7.54
N GLU A 104 1.43 11.60 -7.88
CA GLU A 104 0.31 11.46 -8.83
C GLU A 104 -0.83 10.69 -8.19
N LYS A 105 -2.02 10.93 -8.73
CA LYS A 105 -3.25 10.21 -8.42
C LYS A 105 -3.91 9.82 -9.72
N ASN A 106 -3.98 8.52 -10.00
CA ASN A 106 -4.51 8.00 -11.28
C ASN A 106 -3.85 8.73 -12.47
N ASP A 107 -2.52 8.72 -12.54
CA ASP A 107 -1.68 9.35 -13.57
C ASP A 107 -1.78 10.90 -13.66
N ARG A 108 -2.55 11.53 -12.77
CA ARG A 108 -2.63 12.99 -12.68
C ARG A 108 -1.70 13.51 -11.58
N ARG A 109 -0.76 14.36 -11.95
CA ARG A 109 0.13 15.02 -10.98
C ARG A 109 -0.65 15.89 -10.01
N LEU A 110 -0.29 15.79 -8.73
CA LEU A 110 -0.86 16.59 -7.66
C LEU A 110 -0.06 17.89 -7.49
N SER A 111 -0.78 18.99 -7.34
CA SER A 111 -0.18 20.27 -6.93
C SER A 111 0.24 20.23 -5.45
N PRO A 112 1.15 21.10 -5.00
CA PRO A 112 1.52 21.21 -3.58
C PRO A 112 0.30 21.42 -2.65
N LYS A 113 -0.71 22.17 -3.11
CA LYS A 113 -1.96 22.39 -2.37
C LYS A 113 -2.75 21.09 -2.21
N GLU A 114 -2.91 20.33 -3.29
CA GLU A 114 -3.60 19.02 -3.25
C GLU A 114 -2.86 18.01 -2.36
N ILE A 115 -1.53 18.03 -2.32
CA ILE A 115 -0.75 17.20 -1.41
C ILE A 115 -1.11 17.54 0.04
N GLN A 116 -1.21 18.82 0.39
CA GLN A 116 -1.58 19.23 1.74
C GLN A 116 -3.06 18.95 2.09
N GLU A 117 -3.96 19.03 1.12
CA GLU A 117 -5.40 18.86 1.35
C GLU A 117 -5.88 17.43 1.20
N GLU A 118 -5.34 16.67 0.22
CA GLU A 118 -5.77 15.31 -0.08
C GLU A 118 -4.87 14.25 0.54
N VAL A 119 -3.55 14.42 0.50
CA VAL A 119 -2.59 13.42 1.00
C VAL A 119 -2.43 13.56 2.51
N LEU A 120 -2.20 14.78 2.98
CA LEU A 120 -2.06 15.11 4.40
C LEU A 120 -3.36 15.68 4.98
N ASP A 121 -4.49 15.04 4.72
CA ASP A 121 -5.80 15.50 5.17
C ASP A 121 -5.88 15.63 6.72
N PRO A 122 -6.87 16.36 7.24
CA PRO A 122 -6.99 16.59 8.69
C PRO A 122 -7.07 15.30 9.52
N GLN A 123 -7.66 14.24 8.97
CA GLN A 123 -7.77 12.95 9.68
C GLN A 123 -6.41 12.26 9.79
N LEU A 124 -5.64 12.24 8.68
CA LEU A 124 -4.28 11.71 8.67
C LEU A 124 -3.38 12.52 9.61
N ARG A 125 -3.42 13.86 9.53
CA ARG A 125 -2.64 14.73 10.44
C ARG A 125 -2.97 14.47 11.90
N LYS A 126 -4.25 14.37 12.26
CA LYS A 126 -4.67 14.02 13.63
C LYS A 126 -4.13 12.65 14.07
N GLY A 127 -4.21 11.65 13.19
CA GLY A 127 -3.69 10.32 13.45
C GLY A 127 -2.17 10.30 13.65
N LEU A 128 -1.43 10.98 12.78
CA LEU A 128 0.04 11.09 12.88
C LEU A 128 0.48 11.98 14.04
N GLY A 129 -0.23 13.06 14.33
CA GLY A 129 0.06 13.98 15.44
C GLY A 129 -0.01 13.34 16.83
N ALA A 130 -0.70 12.20 16.96
CA ALA A 130 -0.74 11.41 18.19
C ALA A 130 0.44 10.42 18.35
N ALA A 131 1.37 10.36 17.38
CA ALA A 131 2.53 9.49 17.41
C ALA A 131 3.64 10.04 18.32
N ARG A 132 4.46 9.14 18.85
CA ARG A 132 5.68 9.50 19.60
C ARG A 132 6.85 9.84 18.69
N GLY A 133 6.73 9.51 17.41
CA GLY A 133 7.69 9.79 16.38
C GLY A 133 7.18 9.36 15.02
N LEU A 134 7.75 9.90 13.95
CA LEU A 134 7.36 9.61 12.57
C LEU A 134 8.58 9.18 11.78
N ILE A 135 8.36 8.24 10.84
CA ILE A 135 9.39 7.76 9.93
C ILE A 135 8.85 7.96 8.52
N ALA A 136 9.45 8.86 7.77
CA ALA A 136 9.17 9.08 6.36
C ALA A 136 9.89 8.05 5.52
N VAL A 137 9.17 7.26 4.72
CA VAL A 137 9.74 6.16 3.95
C VAL A 137 9.85 6.53 2.48
N GLY A 138 11.06 6.44 1.94
CA GLY A 138 11.32 6.63 0.52
C GLY A 138 11.79 5.33 -0.12
N LEU A 139 11.25 5.06 -1.29
CA LEU A 139 11.53 3.87 -2.08
C LEU A 139 11.37 4.16 -3.56
N ALA A 140 11.93 3.31 -4.39
CA ALA A 140 11.92 3.43 -5.84
C ALA A 140 11.62 2.08 -6.49
N SER A 141 11.12 2.15 -7.72
CA SER A 141 10.77 0.98 -8.51
C SER A 141 11.99 0.32 -9.16
N GLN A 142 11.77 -0.87 -9.70
CA GLN A 142 12.83 -1.75 -10.24
C GLN A 142 13.53 -1.26 -11.51
N GLU A 143 12.98 -0.25 -12.21
CA GLU A 143 13.38 0.05 -13.60
C GLU A 143 14.71 0.78 -13.75
N GLY A 144 15.19 1.44 -12.72
CA GLY A 144 16.40 2.26 -12.79
C GLY A 144 17.67 1.52 -12.36
N ASP A 145 18.79 2.21 -12.50
CA ASP A 145 20.06 1.83 -11.90
C ASP A 145 19.97 1.86 -10.36
N VAL A 146 20.57 0.87 -9.69
CA VAL A 146 20.45 0.70 -8.23
C VAL A 146 20.88 1.94 -7.47
N GLU A 147 22.03 2.50 -7.80
CA GLU A 147 22.59 3.64 -7.08
C GLU A 147 21.71 4.90 -7.23
N ARG A 148 21.22 5.14 -8.45
CA ARG A 148 20.31 6.27 -8.74
C ARG A 148 18.97 6.10 -8.05
N GLU A 149 18.45 4.87 -8.01
CA GLU A 149 17.17 4.58 -7.36
C GLU A 149 17.30 4.63 -5.83
N GLU A 150 18.43 4.23 -5.25
CA GLU A 150 18.73 4.44 -3.83
C GLU A 150 18.79 5.93 -3.48
N GLN A 151 19.49 6.72 -4.30
CA GLN A 151 19.51 8.18 -4.12
C GLN A 151 18.09 8.78 -4.21
N ARG A 152 17.30 8.33 -5.18
CA ARG A 152 15.91 8.77 -5.37
C ARG A 152 15.03 8.40 -4.18
N GLY A 153 15.15 7.18 -3.67
CA GLY A 153 14.48 6.74 -2.45
C GLY A 153 14.81 7.65 -1.26
N GLY A 154 16.07 7.93 -1.03
CA GLY A 154 16.51 8.85 0.02
C GLY A 154 15.91 10.25 -0.12
N LEU A 155 15.92 10.82 -1.32
CA LEU A 155 15.33 12.15 -1.57
C LEU A 155 13.81 12.16 -1.38
N ARG A 156 13.10 11.09 -1.72
CA ARG A 156 11.67 10.94 -1.45
C ARG A 156 11.39 10.88 0.06
N ALA A 157 12.17 10.12 0.83
CA ALA A 157 12.05 10.10 2.28
C ALA A 157 12.20 11.49 2.89
N VAL A 158 13.23 12.24 2.49
CA VAL A 158 13.43 13.63 2.92
C VAL A 158 12.26 14.53 2.51
N ARG A 159 11.73 14.35 1.31
CA ARG A 159 10.58 15.14 0.83
C ARG A 159 9.33 14.88 1.67
N ILE A 160 9.02 13.63 1.98
CA ILE A 160 7.90 13.28 2.87
C ILE A 160 8.13 13.90 4.26
N ALA A 161 9.33 13.78 4.81
CA ALA A 161 9.64 14.34 6.12
C ALA A 161 9.40 15.85 6.18
N ARG A 162 9.78 16.59 5.13
CA ARG A 162 9.50 18.03 5.02
C ARG A 162 7.99 18.33 4.97
N TRP A 163 7.23 17.60 4.16
CA TRP A 163 5.78 17.79 4.11
C TRP A 163 5.09 17.49 5.46
N LEU A 164 5.57 16.49 6.19
CA LEU A 164 5.06 16.18 7.54
C LEU A 164 5.43 17.27 8.53
N ASP A 165 6.64 17.77 8.48
CA ASP A 165 7.13 18.84 9.32
C ASP A 165 6.34 20.15 9.10
N ASP A 166 6.11 20.51 7.84
CA ASP A 166 5.27 21.66 7.47
C ASP A 166 3.81 21.50 7.96
N ALA A 167 3.28 20.27 7.94
CA ALA A 167 1.89 20.00 8.28
C ALA A 167 1.62 19.82 9.79
N LEU A 168 2.62 19.32 10.56
CA LEU A 168 2.48 18.92 11.96
C LEU A 168 3.29 19.78 12.92
N GLY A 169 4.28 20.54 12.41
CA GLY A 169 5.20 21.33 13.21
C GLY A 169 6.29 20.49 13.88
N ASP A 170 7.21 21.18 14.59
CA ASP A 170 8.48 20.65 15.10
C ASP A 170 8.36 19.75 16.35
N SER A 171 7.16 19.45 16.82
CA SER A 171 6.94 18.82 18.13
C SER A 171 7.16 17.30 18.14
N ILE A 172 7.24 16.64 16.96
CA ILE A 172 7.31 15.20 16.86
C ILE A 172 8.68 14.79 16.31
N PRO A 173 9.44 13.94 17.02
CA PRO A 173 10.70 13.39 16.50
C PRO A 173 10.49 12.70 15.15
N MET A 174 11.36 12.97 14.18
CA MET A 174 11.19 12.46 12.83
C MET A 174 12.46 11.80 12.31
N TRP A 175 12.28 10.72 11.56
CA TRP A 175 13.34 9.99 10.87
C TRP A 175 12.99 9.80 9.40
N THR A 176 14.00 9.53 8.62
CA THR A 176 13.87 9.04 7.25
C THR A 176 14.29 7.58 7.17
N LEU A 177 13.59 6.80 6.38
CA LEU A 177 13.97 5.44 6.00
C LEU A 177 14.06 5.38 4.48
N ASN A 178 15.27 5.18 3.98
CA ASN A 178 15.47 4.89 2.56
C ASN A 178 15.52 3.38 2.37
N LEU A 179 14.60 2.84 1.60
CA LEU A 179 14.57 1.43 1.20
C LEU A 179 15.24 1.20 -0.17
N GLY A 180 15.55 2.28 -0.91
CA GLY A 180 16.19 2.19 -2.20
C GLY A 180 15.29 1.61 -3.28
N ARG A 181 15.87 0.79 -4.15
CA ARG A 181 15.24 0.17 -5.29
C ARG A 181 14.58 -1.15 -4.90
N TYR A 182 13.39 -1.43 -5.46
CA TYR A 182 12.78 -2.74 -5.40
C TYR A 182 13.61 -3.76 -6.19
N VAL A 183 14.00 -4.89 -5.56
CA VAL A 183 14.93 -5.87 -6.14
C VAL A 183 14.30 -7.22 -6.48
N ASP A 184 13.10 -7.49 -5.99
CA ASP A 184 12.34 -8.70 -6.33
C ASP A 184 11.69 -8.48 -7.71
N MET A 185 12.47 -8.68 -8.77
CA MET A 185 12.07 -8.33 -10.13
C MET A 185 10.78 -9.05 -10.55
N CYS A 186 9.79 -8.27 -10.88
CA CYS A 186 8.61 -8.74 -11.56
C CYS A 186 8.91 -8.81 -13.07
N VAL A 187 9.18 -10.00 -13.59
CA VAL A 187 9.47 -10.20 -15.01
C VAL A 187 8.25 -9.88 -15.89
N GLU A 188 7.05 -10.12 -15.37
CA GLU A 188 5.78 -9.83 -16.05
C GLU A 188 5.39 -8.34 -16.01
N CYS A 189 6.15 -7.51 -15.28
CA CYS A 189 5.90 -6.07 -15.14
C CYS A 189 6.75 -5.22 -16.10
N GLU A 190 7.47 -5.79 -17.08
CA GLU A 190 8.35 -5.01 -17.95
C GLU A 190 7.61 -3.94 -18.76
N ASP A 191 6.34 -4.21 -19.11
CA ASP A 191 5.46 -3.25 -19.79
C ASP A 191 4.28 -2.79 -18.92
N ALA A 192 4.18 -3.27 -17.68
CA ALA A 192 3.09 -2.96 -16.76
C ALA A 192 3.42 -1.79 -15.85
N ASP A 193 2.39 -1.19 -15.29
CA ASP A 193 2.51 -0.15 -14.29
C ASP A 193 3.27 -0.64 -13.04
N THR A 194 4.43 -0.05 -12.76
CA THR A 194 5.23 -0.29 -11.55
C THR A 194 4.98 0.74 -10.44
N SER A 195 3.93 1.56 -10.56
CA SER A 195 3.57 2.59 -9.59
C SER A 195 3.38 2.02 -8.19
N TRP A 196 2.90 0.79 -8.09
CA TRP A 196 2.74 0.05 -6.83
C TRP A 196 4.05 -0.20 -6.07
N GLN A 197 5.22 -0.16 -6.74
CA GLN A 197 6.54 -0.30 -6.11
C GLN A 197 7.03 1.01 -5.49
N ARG A 198 6.35 2.12 -5.71
CA ARG A 198 6.70 3.45 -5.23
C ARG A 198 5.53 4.17 -4.53
N PRO A 199 4.86 3.50 -3.57
CA PRO A 199 3.76 4.10 -2.81
C PRO A 199 4.25 5.23 -1.90
N PHE A 200 3.32 6.05 -1.44
CA PHE A 200 3.56 6.99 -0.35
C PHE A 200 3.37 6.26 0.99
N ILE A 201 4.42 6.24 1.82
CA ILE A 201 4.42 5.54 3.11
C ILE A 201 4.95 6.46 4.21
N VAL A 202 4.22 6.48 5.33
CA VAL A 202 4.66 7.06 6.60
C VAL A 202 4.50 6.02 7.70
N ILE A 203 5.46 5.89 8.61
CA ILE A 203 5.34 5.00 9.76
C ILE A 203 5.27 5.84 11.03
N ALA A 204 4.21 5.64 11.81
CA ALA A 204 4.03 6.27 13.11
C ALA A 204 4.53 5.34 14.21
N VAL A 205 5.45 5.79 15.03
CA VAL A 205 5.89 5.11 16.26
C VAL A 205 4.83 5.35 17.33
N ARG A 206 4.04 4.35 17.68
CA ARG A 206 2.94 4.47 18.66
C ARG A 206 3.43 4.31 20.09
N LYS A 207 4.31 3.33 20.28
CA LYS A 207 4.90 3.03 21.59
C LYS A 207 6.30 2.47 21.36
N ALA A 208 7.20 2.79 22.25
CA ALA A 208 8.50 2.15 22.35
C ALA A 208 8.88 2.10 23.83
N GLU A 209 9.50 1.01 24.25
CA GLU A 209 10.10 0.87 25.56
C GLU A 209 11.31 1.82 25.69
N GLY A 210 11.68 2.19 26.92
CA GLY A 210 12.80 3.08 27.14
C GLY A 210 14.11 2.52 26.55
N GLY A 211 14.78 3.32 25.73
CA GLY A 211 16.05 2.94 25.10
C GLY A 211 15.94 2.03 23.89
N THR A 212 14.74 1.75 23.37
CA THR A 212 14.56 0.93 22.15
C THR A 212 15.29 1.53 20.94
N HIS A 213 16.07 0.72 20.24
CA HIS A 213 16.61 1.05 18.93
C HIS A 213 15.53 0.94 17.86
N ILE A 214 14.90 2.07 17.54
CA ILE A 214 13.72 2.13 16.64
C ILE A 214 13.99 1.49 15.28
N SER A 215 15.17 1.69 14.67
CA SER A 215 15.52 1.11 13.39
C SER A 215 15.57 -0.43 13.42
N GLU A 216 16.13 -1.01 14.49
CA GLU A 216 16.23 -2.46 14.65
C GLU A 216 14.84 -3.08 14.90
N ALA A 217 14.05 -2.47 15.79
CA ALA A 217 12.70 -2.91 16.08
C ALA A 217 11.81 -2.83 14.82
N LEU A 218 11.95 -1.77 14.00
CA LEU A 218 11.23 -1.64 12.75
C LEU A 218 11.65 -2.70 11.72
N ALA A 219 12.94 -2.91 11.52
CA ALA A 219 13.45 -3.95 10.62
C ALA A 219 12.93 -5.35 11.02
N ASN A 220 12.93 -5.65 12.33
CA ASN A 220 12.35 -6.88 12.86
C ASN A 220 10.84 -6.97 12.58
N ALA A 221 10.08 -5.89 12.85
CA ALA A 221 8.65 -5.84 12.59
C ALA A 221 8.32 -6.10 11.11
N MET A 222 9.02 -5.43 10.19
CA MET A 222 8.81 -5.58 8.75
C MET A 222 9.15 -6.98 8.24
N SER A 223 10.24 -7.59 8.74
CA SER A 223 10.65 -8.95 8.35
C SER A 223 9.68 -10.03 8.84
N ASN A 224 8.96 -9.78 9.92
CA ASN A 224 8.02 -10.72 10.54
C ASN A 224 6.56 -10.52 10.10
N THR A 225 6.33 -9.65 9.11
CA THR A 225 4.98 -9.28 8.66
C THR A 225 4.76 -9.69 7.20
N ALA A 226 3.76 -10.55 6.95
CA ALA A 226 3.48 -11.08 5.62
C ALA A 226 2.99 -10.03 4.61
N ASN A 227 2.28 -9.00 5.09
CA ASN A 227 1.53 -8.07 4.25
C ASN A 227 2.27 -6.75 4.00
N LEU A 228 3.50 -6.63 4.47
CA LEU A 228 4.35 -5.47 4.21
C LEU A 228 5.57 -5.88 3.42
N PRO A 229 6.13 -4.98 2.63
CA PRO A 229 7.39 -5.23 1.97
C PRO A 229 8.46 -5.55 3.00
N SER A 230 9.05 -6.76 2.93
CA SER A 230 10.19 -7.10 3.76
C SER A 230 11.41 -6.28 3.34
N PRO A 231 12.27 -5.84 4.27
CA PRO A 231 13.47 -5.05 3.94
C PRO A 231 14.37 -5.73 2.91
N ASP A 232 14.41 -7.06 2.87
CA ASP A 232 15.20 -7.86 1.93
C ASP A 232 14.72 -7.80 0.47
N ARG A 233 13.54 -7.19 0.22
CA ARG A 233 13.03 -6.91 -1.13
C ARG A 233 13.50 -5.59 -1.71
N TYR A 234 14.30 -4.86 -0.97
CA TYR A 234 14.83 -3.57 -1.36
C TYR A 234 16.36 -3.56 -1.30
N SER A 235 16.97 -2.70 -2.08
CA SER A 235 18.43 -2.63 -2.22
C SER A 235 19.14 -2.06 -0.99
N THR A 236 18.41 -1.36 -0.10
CA THR A 236 19.01 -0.78 1.12
C THR A 236 17.99 -0.68 2.26
N PHE A 237 18.50 -0.48 3.48
CA PHE A 237 17.72 -0.11 4.67
C PHE A 237 18.50 0.98 5.43
N ALA A 238 18.46 2.20 4.90
CA ALA A 238 19.19 3.32 5.48
C ALA A 238 18.25 4.19 6.34
N PHE A 239 18.45 4.13 7.66
CA PHE A 239 17.65 4.84 8.66
C PHE A 239 18.45 5.99 9.23
N ALA A 240 17.90 7.21 9.22
CA ALA A 240 18.57 8.41 9.72
C ALA A 240 17.59 9.33 10.45
N LYS A 241 18.11 10.09 11.44
CA LYS A 241 17.34 11.18 12.06
C LYS A 241 17.14 12.29 11.03
N PHE A 242 15.90 12.77 10.87
CA PHE A 242 15.63 13.94 10.06
C PHE A 242 16.08 15.20 10.79
N THR A 243 16.86 16.01 10.10
CA THR A 243 17.27 17.36 10.53
C THR A 243 16.93 18.34 9.41
N LYS A 244 16.41 19.50 9.76
CA LYS A 244 16.07 20.58 8.83
C LYS A 244 17.30 21.12 8.13
#